data_4a44d74f09f3cd1b1a6dcd459dfa72ee
#
_entry.id   4a44d74f09f3cd1b1a6dcd459dfa72ee
#
_cell.length_a   1.000
_cell.length_b   1.000
_cell.length_c   1.000
_cell.angle_alpha   90.00
_cell.angle_beta   90.00
_cell.angle_gamma   90.00
#
_symmetry.space_group_name_H-M   'P 1'
#
loop_
_entity.id
_entity.type
_entity.pdbx_description
1 polymer ?
#
loop_
_entity_poly.entity_id
_entity_poly.type
_entity_poly.pdbx_seq_one_letter_code
_entity_poly.pdbx_strand_id
1 'polypeptide(L)'
;MSILKKMVGVVFLAFLTCLAAGGASWAADALKSVRDRGTLVVGFCAAYPPFESRNETTGEFEGFDVDLGRALAEKLGVKAEFRDTEWPGLIAGVNKGDFDVLLSCMSRSETREENVNMTDTYYRLSDVVVVRAGDERFKSVDDLGDKVVGVQMGSASEQIADKMEGLKEVRRFNYNPEAFLDLQNERIDTLIVGYAYAVNQIRTTSGDFHVLGEVGEPSEIVMVLKKDSSSLTDALNAALKELRESGKYDEILKKWLVAE
;
A
#
# COMPACT_ATOMS: atom_id res chain seq x y z
N MET A 1 40.61 38.63 55.07
CA MET A 1 39.99 37.32 54.92
C MET A 1 38.53 37.41 54.44
N SER A 2 38.19 38.43 53.63
CA SER A 2 36.77 38.69 53.20
C SER A 2 36.56 38.91 51.70
N ILE A 3 37.60 39.02 50.91
CA ILE A 3 37.46 39.29 49.44
C ILE A 3 37.54 38.00 48.59
N LEU A 4 38.21 36.97 49.13
CA LEU A 4 38.38 35.70 48.39
C LEU A 4 37.14 34.79 48.39
N LYS A 5 36.16 34.99 49.28
CA LYS A 5 34.91 34.21 49.36
C LYS A 5 33.80 34.71 48.43
N LYS A 6 33.91 35.93 47.88
CA LYS A 6 32.88 36.48 46.95
C LYS A 6 33.17 36.23 45.51
N MET A 7 34.38 35.83 45.09
CA MET A 7 34.73 35.52 43.74
C MET A 7 34.43 34.06 43.32
N VAL A 8 34.31 33.12 44.28
CA VAL A 8 34.01 31.71 44.00
C VAL A 8 32.50 31.46 43.76
N GLY A 9 31.65 32.37 44.32
CA GLY A 9 30.18 32.23 44.16
C GLY A 9 29.62 32.66 42.80
N VAL A 10 30.34 33.50 42.04
CA VAL A 10 29.87 34.05 40.77
C VAL A 10 30.27 33.17 39.57
N VAL A 11 31.34 32.39 39.70
CA VAL A 11 31.79 31.47 38.62
C VAL A 11 30.98 30.17 38.58
N PHE A 12 30.32 29.77 39.68
CA PHE A 12 29.50 28.55 39.74
C PHE A 12 28.07 28.75 39.26
N LEU A 13 27.59 30.00 39.13
CA LEU A 13 26.24 30.29 38.64
C LEU A 13 26.17 30.50 37.11
N ALA A 14 27.33 30.68 36.45
CA ALA A 14 27.42 30.87 35.00
C ALA A 14 27.60 29.55 34.23
N PHE A 15 27.82 28.41 34.91
CA PHE A 15 28.03 27.10 34.25
C PHE A 15 26.78 26.19 34.25
N LEU A 16 25.67 26.64 34.88
CA LEU A 16 24.45 25.83 35.01
C LEU A 16 23.33 26.24 34.05
N THR A 17 23.56 27.18 33.12
CA THR A 17 22.55 27.64 32.16
C THR A 17 22.79 27.18 30.71
N CYS A 18 23.80 26.33 30.44
CA CYS A 18 24.10 25.81 29.08
C CYS A 18 23.75 24.35 28.85
N LEU A 19 22.97 23.70 29.73
CA LEU A 19 22.57 22.28 29.52
C LEU A 19 21.06 22.07 29.30
N ALA A 20 20.34 23.08 28.84
CA ALA A 20 18.94 22.93 28.44
C ALA A 20 18.72 23.18 26.93
N ALA A 21 19.76 23.06 26.11
CA ALA A 21 19.59 22.78 24.69
C ALA A 21 19.37 21.27 24.55
N GLY A 22 18.29 20.79 25.18
CA GLY A 22 17.80 19.43 25.02
C GLY A 22 17.62 19.17 23.54
N GLY A 23 18.24 18.11 23.05
CA GLY A 23 18.18 17.63 21.68
C GLY A 23 16.76 17.61 21.14
N ALA A 24 16.40 18.64 20.41
CA ALA A 24 15.43 18.46 19.36
C ALA A 24 16.04 17.41 18.44
N SER A 25 15.64 16.16 18.61
CA SER A 25 15.85 15.14 17.61
C SER A 25 15.30 15.73 16.32
N TRP A 26 16.19 16.16 15.43
CA TRP A 26 15.82 16.53 14.08
C TRP A 26 15.46 15.22 13.38
N ALA A 27 14.25 14.71 13.62
CA ALA A 27 13.62 13.83 12.67
C ALA A 27 13.64 14.64 11.35
N ALA A 28 14.44 14.19 10.40
CA ALA A 28 14.56 14.88 9.13
C ALA A 28 13.14 15.01 8.58
N ASP A 29 12.71 16.24 8.28
CA ASP A 29 11.40 16.50 7.69
C ASP A 29 11.31 15.74 6.37
N ALA A 30 10.46 14.71 6.34
CA ALA A 30 10.34 13.79 5.21
C ALA A 30 9.98 14.54 3.92
N LEU A 31 9.07 15.52 4.00
CA LEU A 31 8.72 16.36 2.85
C LEU A 31 9.90 17.19 2.37
N LYS A 32 10.65 17.80 3.29
CA LYS A 32 11.85 18.57 2.96
C LYS A 32 12.89 17.68 2.27
N SER A 33 13.12 16.48 2.78
CA SER A 33 14.05 15.52 2.17
C SER A 33 13.67 15.15 0.75
N VAL A 34 12.39 14.90 0.46
CA VAL A 34 11.85 14.63 -0.88
C VAL A 34 12.07 15.85 -1.80
N ARG A 35 11.76 17.05 -1.33
CA ARG A 35 11.92 18.29 -2.12
C ARG A 35 13.38 18.62 -2.40
N ASP A 36 14.26 18.50 -1.42
CA ASP A 36 15.71 18.77 -1.57
C ASP A 36 16.34 17.80 -2.59
N ARG A 37 15.91 16.54 -2.60
CA ARG A 37 16.33 15.51 -3.56
C ARG A 37 15.70 15.72 -4.95
N GLY A 38 14.55 16.40 -5.03
CA GLY A 38 13.78 16.60 -6.25
C GLY A 38 13.07 15.34 -6.75
N THR A 39 12.91 14.32 -5.90
CA THR A 39 12.35 13.02 -6.28
C THR A 39 11.52 12.41 -5.15
N LEU A 40 10.31 11.94 -5.47
CA LEU A 40 9.48 11.08 -4.62
C LEU A 40 9.71 9.64 -5.04
N VAL A 41 10.31 8.84 -4.17
CA VAL A 41 10.53 7.42 -4.42
C VAL A 41 9.29 6.65 -3.97
N VAL A 42 8.61 6.01 -4.92
CA VAL A 42 7.36 5.27 -4.74
C VAL A 42 7.66 3.77 -4.80
N GLY A 43 7.37 3.04 -3.72
CA GLY A 43 7.48 1.58 -3.66
C GLY A 43 6.14 0.91 -3.97
N PHE A 44 6.19 -0.21 -4.70
CA PHE A 44 5.02 -1.04 -5.01
C PHE A 44 5.42 -2.47 -5.40
N CYS A 45 4.42 -3.34 -5.57
CA CYS A 45 4.58 -4.68 -6.12
C CYS A 45 3.96 -4.73 -7.53
N ALA A 46 4.78 -4.66 -8.58
CA ALA A 46 4.35 -4.54 -9.98
C ALA A 46 3.72 -5.82 -10.57
N ALA A 47 2.83 -6.46 -9.80
CA ALA A 47 2.14 -7.71 -10.18
C ALA A 47 0.63 -7.63 -9.86
N TYR A 48 0.05 -6.42 -9.85
CA TYR A 48 -1.35 -6.20 -9.48
C TYR A 48 -2.09 -5.26 -10.45
N PRO A 49 -2.16 -5.59 -11.78
CA PRO A 49 -2.95 -4.79 -12.71
C PRO A 49 -4.43 -4.81 -12.32
N PRO A 50 -5.18 -3.71 -12.52
CA PRO A 50 -4.82 -2.48 -13.22
C PRO A 50 -4.19 -1.40 -12.34
N PHE A 51 -3.81 -1.71 -11.07
CA PHE A 51 -3.20 -0.73 -10.18
C PHE A 51 -1.72 -0.51 -10.50
N GLU A 52 -0.93 -1.58 -10.57
CA GLU A 52 0.49 -1.53 -10.91
C GLU A 52 0.94 -2.81 -11.63
N SER A 53 1.65 -2.62 -12.72
CA SER A 53 2.25 -3.69 -13.50
C SER A 53 3.44 -3.19 -14.29
N ARG A 54 4.19 -4.12 -14.86
CA ARG A 54 5.21 -3.82 -15.86
C ARG A 54 4.64 -4.12 -17.24
N ASN A 55 4.66 -3.13 -18.12
CA ASN A 55 4.27 -3.32 -19.51
C ASN A 55 5.26 -4.27 -20.20
N GLU A 56 4.78 -5.37 -20.73
CA GLU A 56 5.62 -6.43 -21.32
C GLU A 56 6.36 -5.97 -22.59
N THR A 57 5.81 -4.97 -23.29
CA THR A 57 6.39 -4.46 -24.55
C THR A 57 7.44 -3.39 -24.30
N THR A 58 7.16 -2.43 -23.41
CA THR A 58 8.04 -1.29 -23.15
C THR A 58 8.97 -1.49 -21.96
N GLY A 59 8.64 -2.42 -21.06
CA GLY A 59 9.32 -2.63 -19.79
C GLY A 59 9.07 -1.54 -18.76
N GLU A 60 8.23 -0.55 -19.06
CA GLU A 60 7.89 0.54 -18.16
C GLU A 60 6.79 0.14 -17.17
N PHE A 61 6.74 0.84 -16.04
CA PHE A 61 5.65 0.67 -15.08
C PHE A 61 4.41 1.44 -15.53
N GLU A 62 3.25 0.80 -15.40
CA GLU A 62 1.95 1.34 -15.74
C GLU A 62 0.87 0.91 -14.74
N GLY A 63 -0.25 1.64 -14.71
CA GLY A 63 -1.39 1.35 -13.87
C GLY A 63 -1.89 2.59 -13.12
N PHE A 64 -3.00 2.38 -12.39
CA PHE A 64 -3.66 3.44 -11.62
C PHE A 64 -2.72 4.06 -10.58
N ASP A 65 -2.04 3.24 -9.78
CA ASP A 65 -1.13 3.70 -8.73
C ASP A 65 0.12 4.37 -9.32
N VAL A 66 0.58 3.91 -10.48
CA VAL A 66 1.71 4.54 -11.19
C VAL A 66 1.35 5.94 -11.69
N ASP A 67 0.19 6.10 -12.34
CA ASP A 67 -0.25 7.41 -12.83
C ASP A 67 -0.62 8.35 -11.68
N LEU A 68 -1.24 7.83 -10.61
CA LEU A 68 -1.52 8.60 -9.39
C LEU A 68 -0.21 9.06 -8.72
N GLY A 69 0.79 8.18 -8.61
CA GLY A 69 2.10 8.51 -8.05
C GLY A 69 2.83 9.59 -8.84
N ARG A 70 2.75 9.57 -10.18
CA ARG A 70 3.27 10.66 -11.04
C ARG A 70 2.56 11.99 -10.77
N ALA A 71 1.22 11.97 -10.70
CA ALA A 71 0.43 13.18 -10.46
C ALA A 71 0.66 13.76 -9.06
N LEU A 72 0.81 12.90 -8.03
CA LEU A 72 1.16 13.32 -6.67
C LEU A 72 2.55 13.96 -6.61
N ALA A 73 3.55 13.35 -7.24
CA ALA A 73 4.90 13.90 -7.29
C ALA A 73 4.93 15.28 -7.99
N GLU A 74 4.18 15.44 -9.09
CA GLU A 74 4.03 16.72 -9.79
C GLU A 74 3.43 17.80 -8.85
N LYS A 75 2.41 17.45 -8.06
CA LYS A 75 1.81 18.37 -7.05
C LYS A 75 2.81 18.77 -5.96
N LEU A 76 3.72 17.88 -5.59
CA LEU A 76 4.79 18.18 -4.63
C LEU A 76 5.95 18.98 -5.26
N GLY A 77 5.96 19.19 -6.59
CA GLY A 77 7.01 19.88 -7.34
C GLY A 77 8.27 19.04 -7.56
N VAL A 78 8.14 17.70 -7.59
CA VAL A 78 9.25 16.74 -7.75
C VAL A 78 8.94 15.70 -8.83
N LYS A 79 9.91 14.85 -9.17
CA LYS A 79 9.71 13.71 -10.07
C LYS A 79 9.35 12.46 -9.28
N ALA A 80 8.54 11.56 -9.88
CA ALA A 80 8.33 10.22 -9.33
C ALA A 80 9.43 9.27 -9.80
N GLU A 81 9.97 8.48 -8.87
CA GLU A 81 10.82 7.32 -9.14
C GLU A 81 10.12 6.09 -8.57
N PHE A 82 9.99 5.03 -9.36
CA PHE A 82 9.25 3.82 -8.98
C PHE A 82 10.21 2.67 -8.68
N ARG A 83 9.95 1.96 -7.57
CA ARG A 83 10.72 0.78 -7.14
C ARG A 83 9.80 -0.39 -6.91
N ASP A 84 10.03 -1.43 -7.72
CA ASP A 84 9.34 -2.70 -7.61
C ASP A 84 9.99 -3.58 -6.54
N THR A 85 9.16 -4.17 -5.69
CA THR A 85 9.59 -5.12 -4.66
C THR A 85 8.48 -6.12 -4.36
N GLU A 86 8.82 -7.28 -3.80
CA GLU A 86 7.83 -8.28 -3.41
C GLU A 86 6.87 -7.74 -2.36
N TRP A 87 5.59 -8.08 -2.47
CA TRP A 87 4.54 -7.64 -1.56
C TRP A 87 4.90 -7.83 -0.06
N PRO A 88 5.39 -9.01 0.41
CA PRO A 88 5.72 -9.17 1.82
C PRO A 88 6.83 -8.24 2.33
N GLY A 89 7.65 -7.71 1.42
CA GLY A 89 8.77 -6.81 1.75
C GLY A 89 8.39 -5.33 1.84
N LEU A 90 7.21 -4.92 1.36
CA LEU A 90 6.85 -3.52 1.19
C LEU A 90 6.91 -2.69 2.49
N ILE A 91 6.26 -3.14 3.56
CA ILE A 91 6.24 -2.41 4.85
C ILE A 91 7.64 -2.34 5.47
N ALA A 92 8.42 -3.43 5.37
CA ALA A 92 9.80 -3.42 5.84
C ALA A 92 10.65 -2.42 5.06
N GLY A 93 10.47 -2.35 3.73
CA GLY A 93 11.17 -1.42 2.85
C GLY A 93 10.88 0.06 3.17
N VAL A 94 9.60 0.43 3.38
CA VAL A 94 9.27 1.81 3.76
C VAL A 94 9.86 2.19 5.12
N ASN A 95 9.83 1.29 6.09
CA ASN A 95 10.40 1.53 7.42
C ASN A 95 11.92 1.67 7.38
N LYS A 96 12.59 0.94 6.49
CA LYS A 96 14.03 1.05 6.25
C LYS A 96 14.41 2.32 5.48
N GLY A 97 13.47 2.90 4.73
CA GLY A 97 13.71 4.08 3.88
C GLY A 97 14.19 3.72 2.46
N ASP A 98 13.89 2.53 1.99
CA ASP A 98 14.18 2.12 0.61
C ASP A 98 13.31 2.93 -0.39
N PHE A 99 12.15 3.43 0.05
CA PHE A 99 11.26 4.36 -0.64
C PHE A 99 10.57 5.29 0.37
N ASP A 100 10.07 6.44 -0.12
CA ASP A 100 9.43 7.47 0.70
C ASP A 100 7.98 7.13 1.04
N VAL A 101 7.30 6.51 0.09
CA VAL A 101 5.88 6.15 0.16
C VAL A 101 5.62 4.83 -0.55
N LEU A 102 4.74 4.01 0.01
CA LEU A 102 4.11 2.89 -0.68
C LEU A 102 2.81 3.37 -1.34
N LEU A 103 2.66 3.07 -2.61
CA LEU A 103 1.43 3.23 -3.38
C LEU A 103 1.26 1.94 -4.18
N SER A 104 0.55 0.96 -3.60
CA SER A 104 0.47 -0.42 -4.07
C SER A 104 -0.83 -1.08 -3.62
N CYS A 105 -1.95 -0.44 -3.86
CA CYS A 105 -3.27 -0.95 -3.50
C CYS A 105 -3.36 -1.54 -2.07
N MET A 106 -2.65 -0.92 -1.11
CA MET A 106 -2.54 -1.44 0.25
C MET A 106 -3.73 -1.01 1.11
N SER A 107 -4.40 -1.98 1.72
CA SER A 107 -5.53 -1.75 2.62
C SER A 107 -5.07 -1.20 3.97
N ARG A 108 -5.87 -0.30 4.55
CA ARG A 108 -5.77 0.14 5.93
C ARG A 108 -6.02 -1.05 6.88
N SER A 109 -5.25 -1.15 7.96
CA SER A 109 -5.56 -2.05 9.07
C SER A 109 -4.93 -1.52 10.36
N GLU A 110 -5.56 -1.79 11.51
CA GLU A 110 -5.04 -1.39 12.84
C GLU A 110 -3.61 -1.88 13.07
N THR A 111 -3.33 -3.16 12.77
CA THR A 111 -1.99 -3.75 12.93
C THR A 111 -0.92 -3.03 12.12
N ARG A 112 -1.26 -2.54 10.92
CA ARG A 112 -0.33 -1.76 10.10
C ARG A 112 -0.15 -0.36 10.66
N GLU A 113 -1.23 0.31 11.11
CA GLU A 113 -1.18 1.67 11.67
C GLU A 113 -0.30 1.79 12.91
N GLU A 114 -0.12 0.72 13.68
CA GLU A 114 0.83 0.71 14.79
C GLU A 114 2.27 0.99 14.35
N ASN A 115 2.64 0.58 13.14
CA ASN A 115 4.02 0.54 12.67
C ASN A 115 4.34 1.54 11.55
N VAL A 116 3.33 2.15 10.92
CA VAL A 116 3.49 3.06 9.77
C VAL A 116 2.50 4.22 9.87
N ASN A 117 2.74 5.30 9.12
CA ASN A 117 1.75 6.33 8.85
C ASN A 117 0.93 5.94 7.62
N MET A 118 -0.34 6.32 7.61
CA MET A 118 -1.25 6.11 6.48
C MET A 118 -1.91 7.43 6.09
N THR A 119 -2.11 7.61 4.78
CA THR A 119 -2.82 8.77 4.23
C THR A 119 -4.34 8.61 4.36
N ASP A 120 -5.07 9.61 3.90
CA ASP A 120 -6.48 9.47 3.59
C ASP A 120 -6.68 8.38 2.53
N THR A 121 -7.88 7.79 2.54
CA THR A 121 -8.27 6.74 1.59
C THR A 121 -8.27 7.30 0.16
N TYR A 122 -7.50 6.68 -0.73
CA TYR A 122 -7.51 7.09 -2.15
C TYR A 122 -8.43 6.22 -3.01
N TYR A 123 -8.71 4.96 -2.62
CA TYR A 123 -9.64 4.06 -3.30
C TYR A 123 -10.37 3.17 -2.28
N ARG A 124 -11.50 2.57 -2.68
CA ARG A 124 -12.19 1.53 -1.91
C ARG A 124 -12.28 0.28 -2.76
N LEU A 125 -11.85 -0.85 -2.22
CA LEU A 125 -11.76 -2.11 -2.95
C LEU A 125 -12.51 -3.22 -2.19
N SER A 126 -13.49 -3.87 -2.84
CA SER A 126 -14.08 -5.12 -2.36
C SER A 126 -13.18 -6.30 -2.70
N ASP A 127 -13.08 -7.26 -1.78
CA ASP A 127 -12.52 -8.57 -2.07
C ASP A 127 -13.60 -9.51 -2.60
N VAL A 128 -13.23 -10.40 -3.52
CA VAL A 128 -14.14 -11.33 -4.17
C VAL A 128 -13.57 -12.74 -4.21
N VAL A 129 -14.45 -13.70 -4.24
CA VAL A 129 -14.13 -15.10 -4.52
C VAL A 129 -14.10 -15.31 -6.02
N VAL A 130 -13.00 -15.87 -6.53
CA VAL A 130 -12.83 -16.27 -7.92
C VAL A 130 -12.75 -17.78 -8.00
N VAL A 131 -13.50 -18.37 -8.95
CA VAL A 131 -13.53 -19.81 -9.24
C VAL A 131 -13.31 -20.05 -10.72
N ARG A 132 -12.98 -21.30 -11.10
CA ARG A 132 -12.91 -21.71 -12.51
C ARG A 132 -14.28 -21.64 -13.16
N ALA A 133 -14.34 -21.24 -14.40
CA ALA A 133 -15.57 -21.26 -15.17
C ALA A 133 -16.09 -22.71 -15.30
N GLY A 134 -17.39 -22.89 -15.08
CA GLY A 134 -18.04 -24.20 -15.16
C GLY A 134 -17.82 -25.12 -13.94
N ASP A 135 -17.20 -24.63 -12.87
CA ASP A 135 -17.07 -25.39 -11.64
C ASP A 135 -18.40 -25.38 -10.85
N GLU A 136 -19.22 -26.40 -11.07
CA GLU A 136 -20.57 -26.53 -10.50
C GLU A 136 -20.58 -26.74 -8.98
N ARG A 137 -19.43 -26.96 -8.35
CA ARG A 137 -19.30 -27.11 -6.90
C ARG A 137 -19.63 -25.82 -6.12
N PHE A 138 -19.60 -24.68 -6.83
CA PHE A 138 -19.81 -23.36 -6.26
C PHE A 138 -21.05 -22.69 -6.84
N LYS A 139 -22.01 -22.35 -5.98
CA LYS A 139 -23.23 -21.59 -6.33
C LYS A 139 -23.22 -20.20 -5.66
N SER A 140 -22.57 -20.09 -4.52
CA SER A 140 -22.41 -18.87 -3.74
C SER A 140 -21.12 -18.91 -2.93
N VAL A 141 -20.78 -17.79 -2.29
CA VAL A 141 -19.63 -17.68 -1.37
C VAL A 141 -19.78 -18.57 -0.12
N ASP A 142 -20.97 -19.10 0.16
CA ASP A 142 -21.21 -20.01 1.28
C ASP A 142 -20.71 -21.45 0.99
N ASP A 143 -20.37 -21.77 -0.24
CA ASP A 143 -19.91 -23.09 -0.68
C ASP A 143 -18.40 -23.33 -0.46
N LEU A 144 -17.74 -22.44 0.29
CA LEU A 144 -16.29 -22.51 0.55
C LEU A 144 -15.92 -23.56 1.61
N GLY A 145 -16.87 -24.13 2.30
CA GLY A 145 -16.62 -25.19 3.28
C GLY A 145 -15.84 -26.35 2.68
N ASP A 146 -14.83 -26.87 3.40
CA ASP A 146 -13.94 -27.97 2.99
C ASP A 146 -13.16 -27.72 1.67
N LYS A 147 -12.93 -26.46 1.31
CA LYS A 147 -12.18 -26.05 0.12
C LYS A 147 -10.81 -25.51 0.46
N VAL A 148 -9.89 -25.62 -0.50
CA VAL A 148 -8.57 -24.98 -0.47
C VAL A 148 -8.71 -23.58 -1.10
N VAL A 149 -8.52 -22.56 -0.27
CA VAL A 149 -8.64 -21.14 -0.66
C VAL A 149 -7.26 -20.53 -0.82
N GLY A 150 -6.95 -20.00 -2.00
CA GLY A 150 -5.73 -19.24 -2.25
C GLY A 150 -5.88 -17.78 -1.85
N VAL A 151 -4.80 -17.20 -1.31
CA VAL A 151 -4.71 -15.76 -0.96
C VAL A 151 -3.29 -15.28 -1.10
N GLN A 152 -3.10 -13.97 -1.32
CA GLN A 152 -1.77 -13.38 -1.19
C GLN A 152 -1.43 -13.18 0.29
N MET A 153 -0.24 -13.64 0.69
CA MET A 153 0.26 -13.54 2.07
C MET A 153 0.34 -12.08 2.52
N GLY A 154 -0.16 -11.78 3.72
CA GLY A 154 -0.14 -10.42 4.29
C GLY A 154 -1.16 -9.45 3.67
N SER A 155 -2.10 -9.92 2.85
CA SER A 155 -3.15 -9.11 2.22
C SER A 155 -4.41 -8.98 3.08
N ALA A 156 -5.36 -8.14 2.64
CA ALA A 156 -6.71 -8.10 3.21
C ALA A 156 -7.46 -9.42 2.93
N SER A 157 -7.29 -9.99 1.74
CA SER A 157 -7.90 -11.26 1.35
C SER A 157 -7.48 -12.39 2.30
N GLU A 158 -6.21 -12.43 2.76
CA GLU A 158 -5.78 -13.39 3.78
C GLU A 158 -6.50 -13.17 5.10
N GLN A 159 -6.63 -11.91 5.57
CA GLN A 159 -7.33 -11.60 6.82
C GLN A 159 -8.82 -11.98 6.76
N ILE A 160 -9.44 -11.92 5.58
CA ILE A 160 -10.80 -12.39 5.34
C ILE A 160 -10.84 -13.92 5.42
N ALA A 161 -9.97 -14.61 4.69
CA ALA A 161 -9.90 -16.07 4.66
C ALA A 161 -9.62 -16.67 6.06
N ASP A 162 -8.73 -16.06 6.83
CA ASP A 162 -8.38 -16.52 8.19
C ASP A 162 -9.55 -16.41 9.19
N LYS A 163 -10.57 -15.61 8.89
CA LYS A 163 -11.80 -15.48 9.69
C LYS A 163 -12.91 -16.43 9.23
N MET A 164 -12.76 -17.06 8.06
CA MET A 164 -13.74 -18.01 7.54
C MET A 164 -13.61 -19.35 8.26
N GLU A 165 -14.74 -19.87 8.74
CA GLU A 165 -14.80 -21.18 9.38
C GLU A 165 -15.00 -22.29 8.34
N GLY A 166 -14.50 -23.49 8.65
CA GLY A 166 -14.76 -24.69 7.86
C GLY A 166 -13.96 -24.82 6.57
N LEU A 167 -13.01 -23.91 6.27
CA LEU A 167 -12.10 -24.08 5.14
C LEU A 167 -11.18 -25.29 5.38
N LYS A 168 -10.85 -26.02 4.31
CA LYS A 168 -9.88 -27.12 4.38
C LYS A 168 -8.45 -26.61 4.58
N GLU A 169 -8.08 -25.56 3.82
CA GLU A 169 -6.74 -24.96 3.83
C GLU A 169 -6.84 -23.52 3.34
N VAL A 170 -6.08 -22.60 3.94
CA VAL A 170 -5.76 -21.29 3.38
C VAL A 170 -4.34 -21.37 2.83
N ARG A 171 -4.21 -21.39 1.50
CA ARG A 171 -2.90 -21.43 0.83
C ARG A 171 -2.42 -20.04 0.47
N ARG A 172 -1.23 -19.71 0.93
CA ARG A 172 -0.62 -18.38 0.87
C ARG A 172 0.40 -18.30 -0.24
N PHE A 173 0.34 -17.26 -1.06
CA PHE A 173 1.22 -16.99 -2.17
C PHE A 173 1.93 -15.66 -1.99
N ASN A 174 3.15 -15.52 -2.48
CA ASN A 174 3.83 -14.23 -2.51
C ASN A 174 3.20 -13.28 -3.55
N TYR A 175 2.73 -13.84 -4.67
CA TYR A 175 2.15 -13.09 -5.78
C TYR A 175 0.77 -13.64 -6.18
N ASN A 176 -0.16 -12.76 -6.52
CA ASN A 176 -1.49 -13.15 -7.02
C ASN A 176 -1.44 -13.94 -8.34
N PRO A 177 -0.55 -13.64 -9.33
CA PRO A 177 -0.41 -14.48 -10.52
C PRO A 177 -0.12 -15.95 -10.23
N GLU A 178 0.67 -16.26 -9.19
CA GLU A 178 0.95 -17.64 -8.77
C GLU A 178 -0.32 -18.33 -8.27
N ALA A 179 -1.16 -17.61 -7.49
CA ALA A 179 -2.43 -18.12 -7.00
C ALA A 179 -3.43 -18.37 -8.15
N PHE A 180 -3.49 -17.49 -9.16
CA PHE A 180 -4.30 -17.73 -10.37
C PHE A 180 -3.84 -18.94 -11.17
N LEU A 181 -2.53 -19.14 -11.30
CA LEU A 181 -1.96 -20.32 -11.97
C LEU A 181 -2.30 -21.60 -11.19
N ASP A 182 -2.26 -21.58 -9.86
CA ASP A 182 -2.65 -22.74 -9.05
C ASP A 182 -4.17 -22.99 -9.10
N LEU A 183 -4.99 -21.93 -9.20
CA LEU A 183 -6.43 -22.07 -9.44
C LEU A 183 -6.70 -22.72 -10.82
N GLN A 184 -6.02 -22.29 -11.86
CA GLN A 184 -6.12 -22.83 -13.22
C GLN A 184 -5.70 -24.32 -13.27
N ASN A 185 -4.64 -24.67 -12.55
CA ASN A 185 -4.11 -26.05 -12.48
C ASN A 185 -4.83 -26.93 -11.45
N GLU A 186 -5.96 -26.50 -10.88
CA GLU A 186 -6.77 -27.25 -9.91
C GLU A 186 -6.01 -27.60 -8.60
N ARG A 187 -4.94 -26.88 -8.27
CA ARG A 187 -4.17 -27.07 -7.04
C ARG A 187 -4.78 -26.36 -5.85
N ILE A 188 -5.61 -25.35 -6.12
CA ILE A 188 -6.53 -24.71 -5.18
C ILE A 188 -7.94 -24.75 -5.78
N ASP A 189 -8.96 -24.67 -4.90
CA ASP A 189 -10.35 -24.71 -5.34
C ASP A 189 -10.86 -23.33 -5.73
N THR A 190 -10.42 -22.30 -5.03
CA THR A 190 -10.86 -20.92 -5.20
C THR A 190 -9.75 -19.95 -4.78
N LEU A 191 -9.88 -18.68 -5.15
CA LEU A 191 -8.99 -17.57 -4.80
C LEU A 191 -9.82 -16.41 -4.24
N ILE A 192 -9.37 -15.81 -3.12
CA ILE A 192 -9.90 -14.52 -2.67
C ILE A 192 -8.90 -13.43 -3.05
N VAL A 193 -9.39 -12.38 -3.73
CA VAL A 193 -8.57 -11.30 -4.26
C VAL A 193 -9.42 -10.05 -4.51
N GLY A 194 -8.80 -8.88 -4.59
CA GLY A 194 -9.53 -7.64 -4.89
C GLY A 194 -10.25 -7.66 -6.24
N TYR A 195 -11.48 -7.14 -6.27
CA TYR A 195 -12.40 -7.18 -7.42
C TYR A 195 -11.78 -6.65 -8.72
N ALA A 196 -11.14 -5.46 -8.67
CA ALA A 196 -10.57 -4.85 -9.87
C ALA A 196 -9.48 -5.73 -10.51
N TYR A 197 -8.62 -6.37 -9.67
CA TYR A 197 -7.63 -7.32 -10.13
C TYR A 197 -8.28 -8.58 -10.71
N ALA A 198 -9.29 -9.15 -10.02
CA ALA A 198 -10.02 -10.32 -10.49
C ALA A 198 -10.63 -10.08 -11.89
N VAL A 199 -11.33 -8.96 -12.07
CA VAL A 199 -11.95 -8.60 -13.37
C VAL A 199 -10.88 -8.42 -14.45
N ASN A 200 -9.75 -7.78 -14.13
CA ASN A 200 -8.64 -7.63 -15.07
C ASN A 200 -8.11 -9.01 -15.51
N GLN A 201 -7.87 -9.94 -14.59
CA GLN A 201 -7.38 -11.28 -14.89
C GLN A 201 -8.39 -12.09 -15.72
N ILE A 202 -9.67 -12.05 -15.38
CA ILE A 202 -10.74 -12.75 -16.11
C ILE A 202 -10.81 -12.28 -17.58
N ARG A 203 -10.65 -10.97 -17.81
CA ARG A 203 -10.63 -10.40 -19.17
C ARG A 203 -9.43 -10.86 -20.00
N THR A 204 -8.28 -11.10 -19.36
CA THR A 204 -7.04 -11.51 -20.05
C THR A 204 -6.92 -13.01 -20.26
N THR A 205 -7.68 -13.83 -19.51
CA THR A 205 -7.64 -15.31 -19.56
C THR A 205 -8.76 -15.94 -20.37
N SER A 206 -9.41 -15.19 -21.27
CA SER A 206 -10.43 -15.73 -22.20
C SER A 206 -11.63 -16.43 -21.52
N GLY A 207 -11.96 -16.07 -20.28
CA GLY A 207 -13.14 -16.58 -19.58
C GLY A 207 -12.94 -17.88 -18.80
N ASP A 208 -11.70 -18.26 -18.50
CA ASP A 208 -11.40 -19.46 -17.70
C ASP A 208 -11.86 -19.35 -16.23
N PHE A 209 -12.23 -18.15 -15.77
CA PHE A 209 -12.64 -17.86 -14.41
C PHE A 209 -13.88 -16.98 -14.36
N HIS A 210 -14.55 -16.97 -13.21
CA HIS A 210 -15.59 -15.98 -12.91
C HIS A 210 -15.59 -15.59 -11.45
N VAL A 211 -16.13 -14.41 -11.16
CA VAL A 211 -16.38 -13.92 -9.81
C VAL A 211 -17.62 -14.59 -9.27
N LEU A 212 -17.48 -15.31 -8.14
CA LEU A 212 -18.58 -15.98 -7.46
C LEU A 212 -19.41 -15.00 -6.62
N GLY A 213 -18.75 -14.06 -5.97
CA GLY A 213 -19.36 -13.03 -5.12
C GLY A 213 -18.34 -12.24 -4.29
N GLU A 214 -18.81 -11.19 -3.65
CA GLU A 214 -18.02 -10.37 -2.72
C GLU A 214 -17.92 -11.05 -1.36
N VAL A 215 -16.80 -10.82 -0.65
CA VAL A 215 -16.55 -11.30 0.71
C VAL A 215 -15.89 -10.21 1.56
N GLY A 216 -16.26 -10.19 2.85
CA GLY A 216 -15.78 -9.15 3.77
C GLY A 216 -16.36 -7.77 3.46
N GLU A 217 -15.91 -6.79 4.21
CA GLU A 217 -16.25 -5.38 3.98
C GLU A 217 -15.24 -4.74 3.02
N PRO A 218 -15.66 -3.77 2.19
CA PRO A 218 -14.75 -3.07 1.30
C PRO A 218 -13.59 -2.41 2.05
N SER A 219 -12.37 -2.70 1.63
CA SER A 219 -11.15 -2.17 2.20
C SER A 219 -10.92 -0.72 1.82
N GLU A 220 -10.46 0.10 2.77
CA GLU A 220 -9.92 1.43 2.50
C GLU A 220 -8.48 1.31 2.01
N ILE A 221 -8.23 1.75 0.78
CA ILE A 221 -6.91 1.70 0.16
C ILE A 221 -6.19 3.03 0.38
N VAL A 222 -4.98 2.95 0.94
CA VAL A 222 -4.21 4.10 1.43
C VAL A 222 -2.76 4.05 0.96
N MET A 223 -2.13 5.20 0.89
CA MET A 223 -0.67 5.28 0.79
C MET A 223 -0.06 5.04 2.17
N VAL A 224 1.09 4.37 2.20
CA VAL A 224 1.77 4.02 3.46
C VAL A 224 3.16 4.66 3.50
N LEU A 225 3.47 5.26 4.63
CA LEU A 225 4.74 5.95 4.87
C LEU A 225 5.40 5.43 6.15
N LYS A 226 6.70 5.66 6.26
CA LYS A 226 7.42 5.41 7.51
C LYS A 226 6.74 6.15 8.67
N LYS A 227 6.72 5.54 9.84
CA LYS A 227 6.27 6.18 11.08
C LYS A 227 7.00 7.51 11.25
N ASP A 228 6.31 8.51 11.78
CA ASP A 228 6.82 9.89 11.99
C ASP A 228 7.10 10.70 10.71
N SER A 229 6.52 10.32 9.57
CA SER A 229 6.57 11.07 8.30
C SER A 229 5.36 12.00 8.11
N SER A 230 4.86 12.63 9.19
CA SER A 230 3.61 13.42 9.16
C SER A 230 3.63 14.53 8.10
N SER A 231 4.74 15.27 7.96
CA SER A 231 4.86 16.35 6.96
C SER A 231 4.65 15.88 5.52
N LEU A 232 5.17 14.69 5.16
CA LEU A 232 4.96 14.12 3.84
C LEU A 232 3.55 13.52 3.71
N THR A 233 3.02 12.90 4.78
CA THR A 233 1.65 12.38 4.82
C THR A 233 0.63 13.49 4.57
N ASP A 234 0.76 14.62 5.27
CA ASP A 234 -0.12 15.79 5.12
C ASP A 234 -0.03 16.40 3.71
N ALA A 235 1.19 16.49 3.17
CA ALA A 235 1.41 16.99 1.81
C ALA A 235 0.81 16.08 0.75
N LEU A 236 0.88 14.75 0.91
CA LEU A 236 0.24 13.79 -0.01
C LEU A 236 -1.29 13.83 0.10
N ASN A 237 -1.85 14.00 1.29
CA ASN A 237 -3.30 14.18 1.48
C ASN A 237 -3.79 15.47 0.81
N ALA A 238 -3.05 16.57 0.97
CA ALA A 238 -3.37 17.84 0.30
C ALA A 238 -3.29 17.69 -1.23
N ALA A 239 -2.24 17.05 -1.74
CA ALA A 239 -2.09 16.78 -3.18
C ALA A 239 -3.22 15.89 -3.72
N LEU A 240 -3.60 14.83 -3.00
CA LEU A 240 -4.71 13.95 -3.39
C LEU A 240 -6.04 14.73 -3.46
N LYS A 241 -6.28 15.59 -2.49
CA LYS A 241 -7.46 16.47 -2.49
C LYS A 241 -7.48 17.39 -3.71
N GLU A 242 -6.36 18.06 -4.02
CA GLU A 242 -6.26 18.92 -5.21
C GLU A 242 -6.46 18.15 -6.52
N LEU A 243 -5.94 16.90 -6.63
CA LEU A 243 -6.17 16.05 -7.80
C LEU A 243 -7.64 15.69 -7.98
N ARG A 244 -8.37 15.47 -6.88
CA ARG A 244 -9.83 15.24 -6.90
C ARG A 244 -10.59 16.51 -7.33
N GLU A 245 -10.26 17.64 -6.73
CA GLU A 245 -10.93 18.94 -7.02
C GLU A 245 -10.70 19.39 -8.47
N SER A 246 -9.53 19.08 -9.05
CA SER A 246 -9.21 19.41 -10.45
C SER A 246 -9.79 18.43 -11.47
N GLY A 247 -10.35 17.29 -11.04
CA GLY A 247 -10.82 16.20 -11.91
C GLY A 247 -9.71 15.29 -12.43
N LYS A 248 -8.43 15.57 -12.11
CA LYS A 248 -7.30 14.74 -12.57
C LYS A 248 -7.33 13.33 -12.00
N TYR A 249 -7.77 13.19 -10.75
CA TYR A 249 -7.99 11.88 -10.14
C TYR A 249 -9.01 11.06 -10.93
N ASP A 250 -10.14 11.67 -11.33
CA ASP A 250 -11.20 10.99 -12.08
C ASP A 250 -10.75 10.60 -13.50
N GLU A 251 -9.88 11.38 -14.14
CA GLU A 251 -9.27 10.99 -15.42
C GLU A 251 -8.44 9.72 -15.27
N ILE A 252 -7.59 9.65 -14.22
CA ILE A 252 -6.75 8.48 -13.93
C ILE A 252 -7.62 7.27 -13.59
N LEU A 253 -8.65 7.47 -12.76
CA LEU A 253 -9.60 6.43 -12.37
C LEU A 253 -10.31 5.84 -13.59
N LYS A 254 -10.84 6.68 -14.47
CA LYS A 254 -11.51 6.24 -15.71
C LYS A 254 -10.58 5.48 -16.63
N LYS A 255 -9.34 5.91 -16.75
CA LYS A 255 -8.35 5.25 -17.61
C LYS A 255 -8.09 3.79 -17.21
N TRP A 256 -8.09 3.50 -15.90
CA TRP A 256 -7.60 2.22 -15.40
C TRP A 256 -8.67 1.33 -14.76
N LEU A 257 -9.66 1.91 -14.09
CA LEU A 257 -10.57 1.21 -13.19
C LEU A 257 -12.05 1.25 -13.62
N VAL A 258 -12.38 2.04 -14.63
CA VAL A 258 -13.72 2.03 -15.22
C VAL A 258 -13.63 1.30 -16.57
N ALA A 259 -14.24 0.12 -16.66
CA ALA A 259 -14.36 -0.58 -17.93
C ALA A 259 -15.30 0.22 -18.87
N GLU A 260 -14.87 0.42 -20.13
CA GLU A 260 -15.75 0.87 -21.21
C GLU A 260 -16.76 -0.22 -21.58
#